data_6b3ef27c8e63f3ad24ab9f8abb8bd586
#
_entry.id   6b3ef27c8e63f3ad24ab9f8abb8bd586
#
_cell.length_a   1.000
_cell.length_b   1.000
_cell.length_c   1.000
_cell.angle_alpha   90.00
_cell.angle_beta   90.00
_cell.angle_gamma   90.00
#
_symmetry.space_group_name_H-M   'P 1'
#
loop_
_entity.id
_entity.type
_entity.pdbx_description
1 polymer ?
#
loop_
_entity_poly.entity_id
_entity_poly.type
_entity_poly.pdbx_seq_one_letter_code
_entity_poly.pdbx_strand_id
1 'polypeptide(L)'
;MTQPTPKPPAVVLADDIPIAHTPPGGFGDTFPQPILTRCTEPLVAGAPDLRGMWRTVSATKAGVPVPSDQKIYRHVQRIEQCGNRLVVTAGGVIHDMRVDGTAEHGVHDVLESDYTTPINVVATYENGVHVLRPVGVPIEITRHLEGDKLIWKYVGDMQVTLQRVGGPNDPPPAT
;
A
#
# COMPACT_ATOMS: atom_id res chain seq x y z
N MET A 1 12.86 45.15 -18.58
CA MET A 1 12.67 43.83 -19.20
C MET A 1 12.15 42.91 -18.12
N THR A 2 10.86 42.55 -18.18
CA THR A 2 10.24 41.60 -17.25
C THR A 2 10.64 40.18 -17.70
N GLN A 3 11.34 39.45 -16.83
CA GLN A 3 11.58 38.02 -17.08
C GLN A 3 10.23 37.28 -17.17
N PRO A 4 10.04 36.37 -18.14
CA PRO A 4 8.84 35.57 -18.19
C PRO A 4 8.75 34.67 -16.95
N THR A 5 7.62 34.68 -16.29
CA THR A 5 7.35 33.79 -15.15
C THR A 5 7.54 32.35 -15.63
N PRO A 6 8.32 31.51 -14.94
CA PRO A 6 8.51 30.13 -15.34
C PRO A 6 7.16 29.41 -15.37
N LYS A 7 6.90 28.70 -16.48
CA LYS A 7 5.68 27.88 -16.61
C LYS A 7 5.71 26.81 -15.50
N PRO A 8 4.62 26.66 -14.74
CA PRO A 8 4.55 25.61 -13.73
C PRO A 8 4.82 24.23 -14.36
N PRO A 9 5.50 23.32 -13.65
CA PRO A 9 5.79 21.98 -14.17
C PRO A 9 4.48 21.26 -14.54
N ALA A 10 4.52 20.46 -15.60
CA ALA A 10 3.38 19.67 -16.02
C ALA A 10 3.02 18.64 -14.93
N VAL A 11 1.72 18.47 -14.63
CA VAL A 11 1.23 17.44 -13.72
C VAL A 11 1.39 16.08 -14.40
N VAL A 12 2.03 15.13 -13.71
CA VAL A 12 2.11 13.73 -14.13
C VAL A 12 0.99 12.98 -13.41
N LEU A 13 0.08 12.41 -14.18
CA LEU A 13 -1.09 11.70 -13.65
C LEU A 13 -0.74 10.27 -13.26
N ALA A 14 -1.51 9.71 -12.34
CA ALA A 14 -1.41 8.30 -11.96
C ALA A 14 -1.59 7.38 -13.18
N ASP A 15 -2.49 7.74 -14.09
CA ASP A 15 -2.79 6.97 -15.31
C ASP A 15 -1.64 6.98 -16.33
N ASP A 16 -0.70 7.91 -16.23
CA ASP A 16 0.48 7.96 -17.10
C ASP A 16 1.56 6.93 -16.70
N ILE A 17 1.40 6.29 -15.55
CA ILE A 17 2.35 5.30 -15.02
C ILE A 17 1.74 3.90 -15.15
N PRO A 18 2.41 2.96 -15.84
CA PRO A 18 1.92 1.60 -15.99
C PRO A 18 1.68 0.92 -14.65
N ILE A 19 0.68 0.02 -14.61
CA ILE A 19 0.42 -0.81 -13.43
C ILE A 19 1.58 -1.78 -13.22
N ALA A 20 2.09 -1.84 -12.00
CA ALA A 20 3.13 -2.78 -11.60
C ALA A 20 2.52 -4.11 -11.17
N HIS A 21 3.29 -5.17 -11.34
CA HIS A 21 2.92 -6.53 -10.94
C HIS A 21 4.05 -7.20 -10.18
N THR A 22 3.68 -8.15 -9.34
CA THR A 22 4.65 -9.00 -8.65
C THR A 22 5.44 -9.82 -9.66
N PRO A 23 6.78 -9.80 -9.62
CA PRO A 23 7.57 -10.67 -10.47
C PRO A 23 7.37 -12.15 -10.10
N PRO A 24 7.59 -13.08 -11.04
CA PRO A 24 7.48 -14.51 -10.75
C PRO A 24 8.29 -14.92 -9.52
N GLY A 25 7.64 -15.59 -8.57
CA GLY A 25 8.28 -16.00 -7.31
C GLY A 25 8.44 -14.90 -6.26
N GLY A 26 7.81 -13.74 -6.47
CA GLY A 26 7.92 -12.56 -5.61
C GLY A 26 9.17 -11.72 -5.88
N PHE A 27 9.29 -10.55 -5.24
CA PHE A 27 10.43 -9.66 -5.43
C PHE A 27 11.66 -10.01 -4.56
N GLY A 28 11.57 -11.09 -3.74
CA GLY A 28 12.66 -11.51 -2.87
C GLY A 28 12.88 -10.58 -1.67
N ASP A 29 14.14 -10.47 -1.22
CA ASP A 29 14.52 -9.71 -0.03
C ASP A 29 14.81 -8.23 -0.30
N THR A 30 14.92 -7.86 -1.58
CA THR A 30 15.22 -6.48 -1.99
C THR A 30 13.97 -5.81 -2.51
N PHE A 31 13.55 -4.74 -1.85
CA PHE A 31 12.44 -3.92 -2.32
C PHE A 31 12.71 -3.38 -3.72
N PRO A 32 11.74 -3.48 -4.65
CA PRO A 32 11.85 -2.83 -5.95
C PRO A 32 11.85 -1.31 -5.80
N GLN A 33 12.22 -0.61 -6.87
CA GLN A 33 12.11 0.84 -6.92
C GLN A 33 10.65 1.27 -6.73
N PRO A 34 10.39 2.44 -6.13
CA PRO A 34 9.05 2.99 -6.05
C PRO A 34 8.40 3.12 -7.43
N ILE A 35 7.10 2.87 -7.49
CA ILE A 35 6.33 2.86 -8.74
C ILE A 35 5.84 4.25 -9.11
N LEU A 36 5.33 5.01 -8.14
CA LEU A 36 4.63 6.28 -8.36
C LEU A 36 5.50 7.52 -8.17
N THR A 37 6.82 7.40 -8.10
CA THR A 37 7.74 8.52 -7.79
C THR A 37 7.52 9.74 -8.69
N ARG A 38 7.22 9.53 -9.98
CA ARG A 38 7.02 10.62 -10.94
C ARG A 38 5.64 11.26 -10.89
N CYS A 39 4.69 10.64 -10.23
CA CYS A 39 3.32 11.12 -10.18
C CYS A 39 3.22 12.34 -9.26
N THR A 40 2.57 13.39 -9.77
CA THR A 40 2.34 14.64 -9.04
C THR A 40 0.86 15.00 -8.90
N GLU A 41 -0.01 14.06 -9.25
CA GLU A 41 -1.45 14.23 -9.11
C GLU A 41 -1.84 14.27 -7.62
N PRO A 42 -2.66 15.24 -7.18
CA PRO A 42 -3.15 15.26 -5.81
C PRO A 42 -3.94 14.01 -5.46
N LEU A 43 -3.92 13.63 -4.18
CA LEU A 43 -4.77 12.53 -3.70
C LEU A 43 -6.25 12.85 -3.96
N VAL A 44 -6.99 11.84 -4.37
CA VAL A 44 -8.45 11.94 -4.55
C VAL A 44 -9.12 12.35 -3.23
N ALA A 45 -10.21 13.12 -3.33
CA ALA A 45 -10.96 13.55 -2.16
C ALA A 45 -11.41 12.34 -1.31
N GLY A 46 -11.26 12.45 0.01
CA GLY A 46 -11.59 11.39 0.97
C GLY A 46 -10.50 10.34 1.18
N ALA A 47 -9.41 10.37 0.41
CA ALA A 47 -8.27 9.47 0.63
C ALA A 47 -7.52 9.87 1.90
N PRO A 48 -7.28 8.93 2.84
CA PRO A 48 -6.31 9.16 3.90
C PRO A 48 -4.90 9.17 3.30
N ASP A 49 -4.00 9.98 3.85
CA ASP A 49 -2.60 9.98 3.42
C ASP A 49 -1.83 8.87 4.14
N LEU A 50 -1.74 7.72 3.49
CA LEU A 50 -1.07 6.52 4.00
C LEU A 50 0.38 6.40 3.50
N ARG A 51 0.88 7.38 2.73
CA ARG A 51 2.21 7.30 2.09
C ARG A 51 3.31 7.13 3.10
N GLY A 52 4.20 6.21 2.85
CA GLY A 52 5.39 6.00 3.68
C GLY A 52 5.96 4.59 3.61
N MET A 53 7.09 4.44 4.29
CA MET A 53 7.65 3.16 4.71
C MET A 53 7.18 2.91 6.15
N TRP A 54 6.55 1.78 6.38
CA TRP A 54 5.91 1.44 7.64
C TRP A 54 6.48 0.14 8.20
N ARG A 55 6.85 0.15 9.48
CA ARG A 55 7.35 -1.03 10.20
C ARG A 55 6.41 -1.40 11.34
N THR A 56 6.18 -2.69 11.53
CA THR A 56 5.42 -3.22 12.66
C THR A 56 6.04 -2.84 14.00
N VAL A 57 5.21 -2.31 14.91
CA VAL A 57 5.60 -2.05 16.30
C VAL A 57 4.80 -2.88 17.30
N SER A 58 3.60 -3.31 16.94
CA SER A 58 2.82 -4.27 17.74
C SER A 58 1.83 -5.04 16.88
N ALA A 59 1.43 -6.20 17.34
CA ALA A 59 0.42 -7.01 16.68
C ALA A 59 -0.40 -7.79 17.69
N THR A 60 -1.69 -7.97 17.37
CA THR A 60 -2.59 -8.84 18.14
C THR A 60 -3.29 -9.82 17.18
N LYS A 61 -3.63 -10.97 17.69
CA LYS A 61 -4.50 -11.95 17.01
C LYS A 61 -5.64 -12.32 17.94
N ALA A 62 -6.87 -12.13 17.48
CA ALA A 62 -8.07 -12.30 18.32
C ALA A 62 -7.95 -11.53 19.65
N GLY A 63 -7.42 -10.30 19.61
CA GLY A 63 -7.21 -9.45 20.78
C GLY A 63 -6.05 -9.83 21.69
N VAL A 64 -5.34 -10.92 21.41
CA VAL A 64 -4.19 -11.40 22.20
C VAL A 64 -2.88 -10.92 21.56
N PRO A 65 -1.94 -10.32 22.33
CA PRO A 65 -0.66 -9.92 21.80
C PRO A 65 0.10 -11.08 21.14
N VAL A 66 0.63 -10.82 19.94
CA VAL A 66 1.50 -11.76 19.24
C VAL A 66 2.88 -11.68 19.85
N PRO A 67 3.56 -12.82 20.14
CA PRO A 67 4.92 -12.81 20.67
C PRO A 67 5.90 -12.07 19.76
N SER A 68 6.83 -11.32 20.36
CA SER A 68 7.74 -10.40 19.66
C SER A 68 8.76 -11.07 18.75
N ASP A 69 8.96 -12.38 18.88
CA ASP A 69 9.85 -13.18 18.04
C ASP A 69 9.19 -13.61 16.70
N GLN A 70 7.91 -13.38 16.55
CA GLN A 70 7.17 -13.76 15.35
C GLN A 70 7.54 -12.90 14.13
N LYS A 71 7.45 -13.50 12.95
CA LYS A 71 7.81 -12.89 11.65
C LYS A 71 7.15 -11.53 11.41
N ILE A 72 5.92 -11.33 11.92
CA ILE A 72 5.17 -10.09 11.74
C ILE A 72 5.94 -8.86 12.24
N TYR A 73 6.79 -8.99 13.25
CA TYR A 73 7.58 -7.88 13.80
C TYR A 73 8.73 -7.44 12.89
N ARG A 74 9.05 -8.23 11.86
CA ARG A 74 10.02 -7.86 10.81
C ARG A 74 9.34 -7.34 9.56
N HIS A 75 8.01 -7.28 9.56
CA HIS A 75 7.24 -6.82 8.42
C HIS A 75 7.43 -5.32 8.18
N VAL A 76 7.73 -4.99 6.94
CA VAL A 76 7.80 -3.63 6.42
C VAL A 76 6.92 -3.55 5.20
N GLN A 77 6.12 -2.49 5.08
CA GLN A 77 5.38 -2.20 3.86
C GLN A 77 5.65 -0.77 3.38
N ARG A 78 5.82 -0.63 2.07
CA ARG A 78 5.79 0.65 1.39
C ARG A 78 4.39 0.90 0.89
N ILE A 79 3.85 2.08 1.20
CA ILE A 79 2.59 2.54 0.64
C ILE A 79 2.86 3.79 -0.19
N GLU A 80 2.51 3.74 -1.47
CA GLU A 80 2.56 4.86 -2.39
C GLU A 80 1.13 5.24 -2.79
N GLN A 81 0.86 6.53 -2.92
CA GLN A 81 -0.45 7.00 -3.37
C GLN A 81 -0.28 8.19 -4.31
N CYS A 82 -1.12 8.25 -5.34
CA CYS A 82 -1.21 9.39 -6.24
C CYS A 82 -2.56 9.36 -6.95
N GLY A 83 -3.29 10.49 -6.98
CA GLY A 83 -4.67 10.49 -7.47
C GLY A 83 -5.53 9.50 -6.68
N ASN A 84 -6.20 8.59 -7.38
CA ASN A 84 -6.94 7.48 -6.78
C ASN A 84 -6.15 6.16 -6.75
N ARG A 85 -4.87 6.20 -7.09
CA ARG A 85 -4.02 5.00 -7.15
C ARG A 85 -3.29 4.78 -5.83
N LEU A 86 -3.18 3.53 -5.43
CA LEU A 86 -2.43 3.10 -4.26
C LEU A 86 -1.63 1.84 -4.59
N VAL A 87 -0.37 1.83 -4.17
CA VAL A 87 0.51 0.67 -4.33
C VAL A 87 1.01 0.23 -2.96
N VAL A 88 0.81 -1.03 -2.62
CA VAL A 88 1.40 -1.66 -1.44
C VAL A 88 2.49 -2.62 -1.90
N THR A 89 3.72 -2.37 -1.47
CA THR A 89 4.86 -3.26 -1.70
C THR A 89 5.28 -3.84 -0.36
N ALA A 90 5.08 -5.14 -0.17
CA ALA A 90 5.37 -5.83 1.07
C ALA A 90 5.36 -7.35 0.86
N GLY A 91 6.07 -8.09 1.71
CA GLY A 91 5.98 -9.56 1.73
C GLY A 91 6.31 -10.26 0.41
N GLY A 92 7.09 -9.63 -0.46
CA GLY A 92 7.45 -10.16 -1.76
C GLY A 92 6.48 -9.83 -2.88
N VAL A 93 5.34 -9.16 -2.60
CA VAL A 93 4.33 -8.79 -3.60
C VAL A 93 4.23 -7.28 -3.82
N ILE A 94 3.78 -6.91 -5.01
CA ILE A 94 3.45 -5.54 -5.40
C ILE A 94 1.96 -5.53 -5.75
N HIS A 95 1.15 -4.95 -4.89
CA HIS A 95 -0.29 -4.81 -5.13
C HIS A 95 -0.60 -3.38 -5.53
N ASP A 96 -0.80 -3.17 -6.82
CA ASP A 96 -1.04 -1.88 -7.45
C ASP A 96 -2.50 -1.80 -7.89
N MET A 97 -3.20 -0.75 -7.45
CA MET A 97 -4.65 -0.65 -7.60
C MET A 97 -5.11 0.78 -7.79
N ARG A 98 -6.27 0.94 -8.40
CA ARG A 98 -7.08 2.15 -8.27
C ARG A 98 -8.13 1.92 -7.18
N VAL A 99 -8.29 2.91 -6.31
CA VAL A 99 -9.20 2.84 -5.17
C VAL A 99 -10.51 3.52 -5.58
N ASP A 100 -11.21 2.91 -6.54
CA ASP A 100 -12.44 3.46 -7.13
C ASP A 100 -13.66 2.56 -6.92
N GLY A 101 -13.52 1.45 -6.20
CA GLY A 101 -14.61 0.53 -5.89
C GLY A 101 -14.96 -0.45 -7.01
N THR A 102 -14.17 -0.51 -8.08
CA THR A 102 -14.42 -1.43 -9.19
C THR A 102 -13.50 -2.63 -9.15
N ALA A 103 -14.01 -3.80 -9.54
CA ALA A 103 -13.21 -5.01 -9.67
C ALA A 103 -12.21 -4.90 -10.82
N GLU A 104 -12.56 -4.16 -11.87
CA GLU A 104 -11.70 -3.94 -13.04
C GLU A 104 -10.38 -3.24 -12.68
N HIS A 105 -10.44 -2.26 -11.78
CA HIS A 105 -9.29 -1.43 -11.41
C HIS A 105 -8.66 -1.82 -10.07
N GLY A 106 -9.15 -2.87 -9.45
CA GLY A 106 -8.59 -3.38 -8.20
C GLY A 106 -7.25 -4.10 -8.39
N VAL A 107 -6.87 -4.87 -7.39
CA VAL A 107 -5.65 -5.69 -7.47
C VAL A 107 -5.90 -6.90 -8.36
N HIS A 108 -5.12 -7.05 -9.40
CA HIS A 108 -5.04 -8.24 -10.25
C HIS A 108 -3.60 -8.76 -10.20
N ASP A 109 -3.31 -9.56 -9.20
CA ASP A 109 -1.96 -10.05 -8.94
C ASP A 109 -2.01 -11.44 -8.31
N VAL A 110 -1.05 -11.79 -7.47
CA VAL A 110 -0.94 -13.08 -6.81
C VAL A 110 -0.94 -12.95 -5.30
N LEU A 111 -1.27 -14.04 -4.60
CA LEU A 111 -1.19 -14.13 -3.15
C LEU A 111 0.26 -14.05 -2.64
N GLU A 112 0.45 -13.37 -1.53
CA GLU A 112 1.72 -13.29 -0.80
C GLU A 112 2.19 -14.65 -0.28
N SER A 113 1.27 -15.59 -0.02
CA SER A 113 1.59 -16.89 0.57
C SER A 113 2.29 -17.86 -0.37
N ASP A 114 2.06 -17.74 -1.69
CA ASP A 114 2.57 -18.70 -2.67
C ASP A 114 3.12 -18.07 -3.95
N TYR A 115 2.88 -16.76 -4.17
CA TYR A 115 3.26 -15.99 -5.36
C TYR A 115 2.73 -16.57 -6.70
N THR A 116 1.69 -17.37 -6.64
CA THR A 116 1.13 -18.05 -7.83
C THR A 116 -0.38 -17.96 -7.93
N THR A 117 -1.10 -18.05 -6.81
CA THR A 117 -2.57 -18.03 -6.81
C THR A 117 -3.08 -16.65 -7.21
N PRO A 118 -3.80 -16.52 -8.35
CA PRO A 118 -4.35 -15.24 -8.78
C PRO A 118 -5.37 -14.70 -7.79
N ILE A 119 -5.34 -13.39 -7.57
CA ILE A 119 -6.33 -12.65 -6.79
C ILE A 119 -6.95 -11.53 -7.61
N ASN A 120 -8.20 -11.25 -7.29
CA ASN A 120 -8.92 -10.06 -7.76
C ASN A 120 -9.52 -9.38 -6.53
N VAL A 121 -9.12 -8.14 -6.24
CA VAL A 121 -9.48 -7.45 -5.00
C VAL A 121 -9.99 -6.05 -5.32
N VAL A 122 -11.21 -5.75 -4.89
CA VAL A 122 -11.78 -4.41 -4.97
C VAL A 122 -11.21 -3.53 -3.87
N ALA A 123 -10.83 -2.31 -4.22
CA ALA A 123 -10.29 -1.32 -3.29
C ALA A 123 -11.19 -0.09 -3.20
N THR A 124 -11.48 0.37 -1.98
CA THR A 124 -12.26 1.59 -1.72
C THR A 124 -11.62 2.44 -0.63
N TYR A 125 -11.97 3.73 -0.61
CA TYR A 125 -11.80 4.60 0.55
C TYR A 125 -13.17 4.83 1.19
N GLU A 126 -13.29 4.47 2.46
CA GLU A 126 -14.55 4.57 3.21
C GLU A 126 -14.26 5.24 4.56
N ASN A 127 -14.73 6.47 4.74
CA ASN A 127 -14.57 7.22 6.00
C ASN A 127 -13.11 7.27 6.51
N GLY A 128 -12.16 7.55 5.63
CA GLY A 128 -10.74 7.61 5.99
C GLY A 128 -10.05 6.24 6.12
N VAL A 129 -10.71 5.18 5.70
CA VAL A 129 -10.19 3.81 5.73
C VAL A 129 -9.98 3.32 4.30
N HIS A 130 -8.80 2.78 4.02
CA HIS A 130 -8.53 2.00 2.82
C HIS A 130 -9.03 0.58 3.04
N VAL A 131 -9.97 0.13 2.21
CA VAL A 131 -10.64 -1.17 2.36
C VAL A 131 -10.39 -2.03 1.13
N LEU A 132 -9.94 -3.24 1.35
CA LEU A 132 -9.75 -4.27 0.34
C LEU A 132 -10.76 -5.40 0.54
N ARG A 133 -11.49 -5.75 -0.54
CA ARG A 133 -12.44 -6.86 -0.55
C ARG A 133 -12.11 -7.83 -1.69
N PRO A 134 -11.49 -8.97 -1.40
CA PRO A 134 -11.29 -10.00 -2.40
C PRO A 134 -12.63 -10.46 -2.99
N VAL A 135 -12.67 -10.60 -4.32
CA VAL A 135 -13.88 -11.03 -5.01
C VAL A 135 -14.15 -12.50 -4.67
N GLY A 136 -15.39 -12.79 -4.25
CA GLY A 136 -15.83 -14.15 -3.93
C GLY A 136 -15.40 -14.68 -2.55
N VAL A 137 -14.76 -13.85 -1.73
CA VAL A 137 -14.33 -14.20 -0.37
C VAL A 137 -14.90 -13.20 0.62
N PRO A 138 -15.60 -13.60 1.70
CA PRO A 138 -16.25 -12.69 2.63
C PRO A 138 -15.27 -12.16 3.70
N ILE A 139 -14.17 -11.54 3.28
CA ILE A 139 -13.18 -10.93 4.17
C ILE A 139 -12.93 -9.48 3.78
N GLU A 140 -12.48 -8.69 4.74
CA GLU A 140 -12.00 -7.33 4.51
C GLU A 140 -10.60 -7.17 5.08
N ILE A 141 -9.75 -6.46 4.33
CA ILE A 141 -8.43 -6.04 4.80
C ILE A 141 -8.47 -4.52 4.83
N THR A 142 -8.13 -3.92 5.96
CA THR A 142 -8.25 -2.47 6.12
C THR A 142 -6.96 -1.82 6.59
N ARG A 143 -6.77 -0.55 6.18
CA ARG A 143 -5.71 0.32 6.67
C ARG A 143 -6.27 1.68 7.01
N HIS A 144 -5.97 2.20 8.19
CA HIS A 144 -6.34 3.55 8.60
C HIS A 144 -5.28 4.13 9.53
N LEU A 145 -5.32 5.43 9.74
CA LEU A 145 -4.43 6.12 10.67
C LEU A 145 -5.12 6.32 12.03
N GLU A 146 -4.39 6.04 13.11
CA GLU A 146 -4.70 6.48 14.46
C GLU A 146 -3.51 7.31 14.96
N GLY A 147 -3.69 8.65 14.96
CA GLY A 147 -2.57 9.56 15.18
C GLY A 147 -1.49 9.39 14.10
N ASP A 148 -0.28 9.09 14.52
CA ASP A 148 0.88 8.85 13.65
C ASP A 148 1.11 7.37 13.32
N LYS A 149 0.22 6.48 13.75
CA LYS A 149 0.31 5.04 13.54
C LYS A 149 -0.62 4.59 12.42
N LEU A 150 -0.17 3.62 11.64
CA LEU A 150 -0.98 2.88 10.70
C LEU A 150 -1.53 1.64 11.37
N ILE A 151 -2.85 1.48 11.33
CA ILE A 151 -3.52 0.27 11.80
C ILE A 151 -3.90 -0.57 10.59
N TRP A 152 -3.35 -1.76 10.53
CA TRP A 152 -3.60 -2.73 9.47
C TRP A 152 -4.33 -3.94 10.05
N LYS A 153 -5.57 -4.13 9.62
CA LYS A 153 -6.36 -5.31 9.94
C LYS A 153 -6.27 -6.29 8.78
N TYR A 154 -5.82 -7.49 9.09
CA TYR A 154 -5.56 -8.54 8.14
C TYR A 154 -6.41 -9.77 8.45
N VAL A 155 -6.36 -10.78 7.58
CA VAL A 155 -7.11 -12.03 7.73
C VAL A 155 -6.80 -12.75 9.06
N GLY A 156 -7.72 -13.58 9.54
CA GLY A 156 -7.53 -14.35 10.77
C GLY A 156 -7.59 -13.50 12.05
N ASP A 157 -8.33 -12.39 12.02
CA ASP A 157 -8.48 -11.47 13.15
C ASP A 157 -7.13 -10.91 13.65
N MET A 158 -6.22 -10.69 12.72
CA MET A 158 -4.92 -10.06 12.98
C MET A 158 -5.03 -8.55 12.86
N GLN A 159 -4.57 -7.84 13.89
CA GLN A 159 -4.41 -6.38 13.85
C GLN A 159 -2.96 -6.03 14.09
N VAL A 160 -2.39 -5.24 13.20
CA VAL A 160 -0.99 -4.81 13.24
C VAL A 160 -0.96 -3.29 13.34
N THR A 161 -0.15 -2.80 14.27
CA THR A 161 0.15 -1.37 14.40
C THR A 161 1.54 -1.12 13.83
N LEU A 162 1.64 -0.18 12.91
CA LEU A 162 2.90 0.15 12.25
C LEU A 162 3.26 1.61 12.47
N GLN A 163 4.54 1.88 12.53
CA GLN A 163 5.11 3.22 12.62
C GLN A 163 5.77 3.59 11.30
N ARG A 164 5.60 4.85 10.89
CA ARG A 164 6.30 5.39 9.72
C ARG A 164 7.78 5.52 10.05
N VAL A 165 8.62 4.91 9.22
CA VAL A 165 10.09 4.93 9.34
C VAL A 165 10.77 5.64 8.17
N GLY A 166 10.00 6.13 7.22
CA GLY A 166 10.47 6.88 6.06
C GLY A 166 9.34 7.28 5.13
N GLY A 167 9.66 8.06 4.11
CA GLY A 167 8.74 8.39 3.02
C GLY A 167 8.61 7.25 2.01
N PRO A 168 7.64 7.33 1.08
CA PRO A 168 7.40 6.25 0.11
C PRO A 168 8.54 6.05 -0.88
N ASN A 169 9.35 7.08 -1.09
CA ASN A 169 10.50 7.05 -2.01
C ASN A 169 11.83 6.78 -1.31
N ASP A 170 11.82 6.66 0.01
CA ASP A 170 13.01 6.36 0.78
C ASP A 170 13.42 4.89 0.61
N PRO A 171 14.71 4.56 0.81
CA PRO A 171 15.12 3.17 0.87
C PRO A 171 14.46 2.45 2.05
N PRO A 172 14.21 1.13 1.93
CA PRO A 172 13.67 0.37 3.04
C PRO A 172 14.61 0.41 4.24
N PRO A 173 14.07 0.38 5.47
CA PRO A 173 14.90 0.34 6.67
C PRO A 173 15.73 -0.94 6.70
N ALA A 174 16.90 -0.86 7.33
CA ALA A 174 17.75 -2.03 7.59
C ALA A 174 16.97 -3.05 8.45
N THR A 175 17.11 -4.31 8.12
CA THR A 175 16.51 -5.45 8.85
C THR A 175 17.33 -5.82 10.09
#